data_052698dca4ff1267ef78bd142d4e7689
#
_entry.id   052698dca4ff1267ef78bd142d4e7689
#
_cell.length_a   1.000
_cell.length_b   1.000
_cell.length_c   1.000
_cell.angle_alpha   90.00
_cell.angle_beta   90.00
_cell.angle_gamma   90.00
#
_symmetry.space_group_name_H-M   'P 1'
#
loop_
_entity.id
_entity.type
_entity.pdbx_description
1 polymer ?
#
loop_
_entity_poly.entity_id
_entity_poly.type
_entity_poly.pdbx_seq_one_letter_code
_entity_poly.pdbx_strand_id
1 'polypeptide(L)'
;MALAAAGNAARGATAYVSLEPCAHESPRGDACADTLISAGVDRVVGALTDPDPRTAGKGYDRLAVAGIKVDRDCLPGDARRGLAGFVTRIKAGRPHVTLKLATSLDGCIAMADGSSRWITNTAARAHAHLERARCDAILVGAGTVRADVPALDVRLPGLEGRSPRRIMLGSGDPPTGWEAIRSPEDIASLGCNSLIVEGGAQTASAFLRAGLVDRLMLYRAPILIGGGRPALGDIGLDDLSQAHGRWHLADARMLGSKAIDGNRLEVYEAACSPASSPT
;
A
#
# COMPACT_ATOMS: atom_id res chain seq x y z
N MET A 1 -8.64 -15.83 -17.18
CA MET A 1 -9.62 -14.77 -17.63
C MET A 1 -9.16 -14.12 -18.94
N ALA A 2 -7.98 -13.46 -19.05
CA ALA A 2 -7.56 -12.80 -20.29
C ALA A 2 -7.47 -13.76 -21.50
N LEU A 3 -6.82 -14.92 -21.34
CA LEU A 3 -6.73 -15.93 -22.39
C LEU A 3 -8.09 -16.51 -22.79
N ALA A 4 -9.00 -16.72 -21.83
CA ALA A 4 -10.36 -17.18 -22.13
C ALA A 4 -11.15 -16.13 -22.94
N ALA A 5 -10.93 -14.85 -22.66
CA ALA A 5 -11.56 -13.76 -23.42
C ALA A 5 -10.95 -13.62 -24.83
N ALA A 6 -9.64 -13.86 -24.98
CA ALA A 6 -8.97 -13.82 -26.27
C ALA A 6 -9.30 -15.02 -27.17
N GLY A 7 -9.60 -16.20 -26.57
CA GLY A 7 -9.88 -17.40 -27.30
C GLY A 7 -8.80 -17.73 -28.36
N ASN A 8 -9.18 -18.03 -29.57
CA ASN A 8 -8.25 -18.36 -30.66
C ASN A 8 -7.32 -17.21 -31.08
N ALA A 9 -7.65 -15.96 -30.74
CA ALA A 9 -6.79 -14.79 -31.00
C ALA A 9 -5.53 -14.74 -30.12
N ALA A 10 -5.45 -15.59 -29.09
CA ALA A 10 -4.24 -15.75 -28.29
C ALA A 10 -3.11 -16.46 -29.06
N ARG A 11 -3.43 -17.29 -30.07
CA ARG A 11 -2.44 -18.01 -30.84
C ARG A 11 -1.60 -17.05 -31.69
N GLY A 12 -0.28 -17.14 -31.55
CA GLY A 12 0.66 -16.25 -32.24
C GLY A 12 0.73 -14.83 -31.66
N ALA A 13 -0.03 -14.52 -30.58
CA ALA A 13 -0.08 -13.19 -29.99
C ALA A 13 1.10 -12.92 -29.03
N THR A 14 1.27 -11.64 -28.66
CA THR A 14 2.15 -11.23 -27.57
C THR A 14 1.33 -11.04 -26.29
N ALA A 15 1.73 -11.72 -25.21
CA ALA A 15 1.17 -11.52 -23.87
C ALA A 15 2.01 -10.52 -23.07
N TYR A 16 1.39 -9.46 -22.60
CA TYR A 16 2.00 -8.49 -21.67
C TYR A 16 1.54 -8.80 -20.25
N VAL A 17 2.49 -8.99 -19.34
CA VAL A 17 2.22 -9.37 -17.95
C VAL A 17 2.93 -8.46 -16.96
N SER A 18 2.24 -8.05 -15.91
CA SER A 18 2.81 -7.19 -14.86
C SER A 18 3.79 -7.94 -13.95
N LEU A 19 3.63 -9.25 -13.83
CA LEU A 19 4.48 -10.13 -13.03
C LEU A 19 4.80 -11.37 -13.86
N GLU A 20 5.97 -11.97 -13.63
CA GLU A 20 6.36 -13.24 -14.21
C GLU A 20 5.26 -14.29 -14.09
N PRO A 21 4.90 -15.02 -15.16
CA PRO A 21 3.94 -16.11 -15.10
C PRO A 21 4.43 -17.21 -14.15
N CYS A 22 3.60 -17.58 -13.18
CA CYS A 22 3.99 -18.59 -12.18
C CYS A 22 4.36 -19.92 -12.82
N ALA A 23 5.34 -20.61 -12.20
CA ALA A 23 5.86 -21.90 -12.65
C ALA A 23 5.34 -23.08 -11.80
N HIS A 24 4.45 -22.83 -10.86
CA HIS A 24 3.92 -23.83 -9.92
C HIS A 24 2.41 -23.88 -9.99
N GLU A 25 1.87 -25.06 -9.78
CA GLU A 25 0.44 -25.26 -9.59
C GLU A 25 -0.05 -24.62 -8.29
N SER A 26 -1.27 -24.18 -8.27
CA SER A 26 -1.91 -23.60 -7.10
C SER A 26 -3.37 -24.04 -7.00
N PRO A 27 -4.03 -23.84 -5.85
CA PRO A 27 -5.48 -24.08 -5.74
C PRO A 27 -6.34 -23.31 -6.74
N ARG A 28 -5.76 -22.32 -7.45
CA ARG A 28 -6.43 -21.53 -8.49
C ARG A 28 -6.30 -22.12 -9.89
N GLY A 29 -5.56 -23.21 -10.06
CA GLY A 29 -5.37 -23.92 -11.33
C GLY A 29 -3.90 -24.10 -11.70
N ASP A 30 -3.70 -24.47 -12.97
CA ASP A 30 -2.41 -24.75 -13.58
C ASP A 30 -1.47 -23.53 -13.51
N ALA A 31 -0.17 -23.78 -13.68
CA ALA A 31 0.82 -22.73 -13.77
C ALA A 31 0.51 -21.77 -14.93
N CYS A 32 0.62 -20.47 -14.69
CA CYS A 32 0.36 -19.47 -15.73
C CYS A 32 1.27 -19.64 -16.96
N ALA A 33 2.51 -20.10 -16.76
CA ALA A 33 3.43 -20.40 -17.86
C ALA A 33 2.86 -21.52 -18.75
N ASP A 34 2.36 -22.61 -18.17
CA ASP A 34 1.78 -23.73 -18.92
C ASP A 34 0.50 -23.33 -19.65
N THR A 35 -0.32 -22.48 -19.01
CA THR A 35 -1.53 -21.94 -19.62
C THR A 35 -1.21 -21.08 -20.87
N LEU A 36 -0.13 -20.26 -20.80
CA LEU A 36 0.34 -19.46 -21.94
C LEU A 36 0.90 -20.33 -23.07
N ILE A 37 1.65 -21.38 -22.74
CA ILE A 37 2.16 -22.36 -23.70
C ILE A 37 1.00 -23.03 -24.42
N SER A 38 0.02 -23.53 -23.67
CA SER A 38 -1.16 -24.21 -24.23
C SER A 38 -2.00 -23.30 -25.12
N ALA A 39 -2.06 -22.00 -24.81
CA ALA A 39 -2.73 -21.00 -25.62
C ALA A 39 -2.00 -20.68 -26.94
N GLY A 40 -0.74 -21.09 -27.07
CA GLY A 40 0.07 -20.89 -28.27
C GLY A 40 0.46 -19.45 -28.53
N VAL A 41 0.80 -18.67 -27.46
CA VAL A 41 1.34 -17.33 -27.63
C VAL A 41 2.78 -17.41 -28.17
N ASP A 42 3.20 -16.45 -29.00
CA ASP A 42 4.54 -16.43 -29.59
C ASP A 42 5.55 -15.65 -28.73
N ARG A 43 5.07 -14.73 -27.91
CA ARG A 43 5.91 -13.84 -27.11
C ARG A 43 5.29 -13.49 -25.76
N VAL A 44 6.12 -13.39 -24.74
CA VAL A 44 5.74 -12.86 -23.43
C VAL A 44 6.66 -11.68 -23.06
N VAL A 45 6.07 -10.56 -22.70
CA VAL A 45 6.76 -9.35 -22.22
C VAL A 45 6.37 -9.16 -20.75
N GLY A 46 7.31 -9.41 -19.85
CA GLY A 46 7.12 -9.33 -18.41
C GLY A 46 7.68 -8.04 -17.82
N ALA A 47 6.87 -7.36 -17.02
CA ALA A 47 7.29 -6.11 -16.40
C ALA A 47 8.22 -6.32 -15.20
N LEU A 48 8.03 -7.41 -14.45
CA LEU A 48 8.79 -7.74 -13.25
C LEU A 48 8.98 -9.25 -13.11
N THR A 49 10.19 -9.69 -12.80
CA THR A 49 10.47 -11.06 -12.34
C THR A 49 9.85 -11.29 -10.96
N ASP A 50 9.24 -12.45 -10.76
CA ASP A 50 8.56 -12.78 -9.51
C ASP A 50 9.58 -12.97 -8.38
N PRO A 51 9.47 -12.25 -7.25
CA PRO A 51 10.34 -12.44 -6.10
C PRO A 51 10.09 -13.76 -5.33
N ASP A 52 9.00 -14.48 -5.61
CA ASP A 52 8.69 -15.75 -4.96
C ASP A 52 9.66 -16.85 -5.43
N PRO A 53 10.45 -17.47 -4.53
CA PRO A 53 11.44 -18.49 -4.89
C PRO A 53 10.85 -19.71 -5.64
N ARG A 54 9.53 -19.94 -5.53
CA ARG A 54 8.83 -20.99 -6.28
C ARG A 54 8.74 -20.67 -7.77
N THR A 55 8.71 -19.40 -8.13
CA THR A 55 8.62 -18.89 -9.52
C THR A 55 9.95 -18.30 -9.99
N ALA A 56 10.44 -17.26 -9.40
CA ALA A 56 11.73 -16.56 -9.57
C ALA A 56 12.58 -16.98 -10.79
N GLY A 57 12.21 -16.58 -12.00
CA GLY A 57 12.86 -16.91 -13.27
C GLY A 57 12.38 -18.20 -13.93
N LYS A 58 11.81 -19.14 -13.16
CA LYS A 58 11.42 -20.47 -13.65
C LYS A 58 10.25 -20.42 -14.64
N GLY A 59 9.33 -19.45 -14.47
CA GLY A 59 8.22 -19.25 -15.40
C GLY A 59 8.71 -18.78 -16.76
N TYR A 60 9.63 -17.83 -16.77
CA TYR A 60 10.28 -17.36 -17.99
C TYR A 60 11.12 -18.45 -18.68
N ASP A 61 11.87 -19.23 -17.90
CA ASP A 61 12.68 -20.33 -18.42
C ASP A 61 11.80 -21.40 -19.06
N ARG A 62 10.66 -21.74 -18.42
CA ARG A 62 9.68 -22.71 -18.97
C ARG A 62 9.08 -22.24 -20.29
N LEU A 63 8.73 -20.95 -20.39
CA LEU A 63 8.26 -20.36 -21.65
C LEU A 63 9.32 -20.40 -22.75
N ALA A 64 10.57 -20.05 -22.41
CA ALA A 64 11.69 -20.07 -23.36
C ALA A 64 11.98 -21.50 -23.89
N VAL A 65 11.95 -22.51 -23.01
CA VAL A 65 12.12 -23.94 -23.39
C VAL A 65 11.01 -24.39 -24.36
N ALA A 66 9.77 -23.84 -24.20
CA ALA A 66 8.68 -24.11 -25.12
C ALA A 66 8.75 -23.33 -26.45
N GLY A 67 9.82 -22.55 -26.68
CA GLY A 67 10.05 -21.79 -27.90
C GLY A 67 9.39 -20.42 -27.94
N ILE A 68 8.81 -19.95 -26.84
CA ILE A 68 8.17 -18.63 -26.72
C ILE A 68 9.26 -17.57 -26.49
N LYS A 69 9.22 -16.45 -27.22
CA LYS A 69 10.11 -15.32 -26.99
C LYS A 69 9.79 -14.64 -25.65
N VAL A 70 10.80 -14.38 -24.82
CA VAL A 70 10.61 -13.78 -23.49
C VAL A 70 11.43 -12.51 -23.33
N ASP A 71 10.77 -11.38 -23.06
CA ASP A 71 11.40 -10.14 -22.62
C ASP A 71 11.11 -9.95 -21.14
N ARG A 72 12.15 -9.84 -20.32
CA ARG A 72 12.06 -9.77 -18.86
C ARG A 72 12.28 -8.35 -18.37
N ASP A 73 11.66 -8.01 -17.25
CA ASP A 73 11.90 -6.78 -16.47
C ASP A 73 11.86 -5.49 -17.29
N CYS A 74 10.88 -5.38 -18.20
CA CYS A 74 10.76 -4.22 -19.08
C CYS A 74 10.32 -2.92 -18.35
N LEU A 75 9.60 -3.03 -17.19
CA LEU A 75 9.13 -1.91 -16.38
C LEU A 75 9.15 -2.26 -14.88
N PRO A 76 10.31 -2.66 -14.33
CA PRO A 76 10.36 -3.25 -12.99
C PRO A 76 9.98 -2.25 -11.88
N GLY A 77 10.30 -0.97 -12.04
CA GLY A 77 9.94 0.08 -11.07
C GLY A 77 8.44 0.30 -10.97
N ASP A 78 7.75 0.42 -12.11
CA ASP A 78 6.30 0.62 -12.16
C ASP A 78 5.54 -0.61 -11.65
N ALA A 79 5.99 -1.80 -12.07
CA ALA A 79 5.41 -3.06 -11.65
C ALA A 79 5.56 -3.27 -10.14
N ARG A 80 6.73 -2.98 -9.56
CA ARG A 80 6.93 -3.03 -8.10
C ARG A 80 6.00 -2.11 -7.34
N ARG A 81 5.81 -0.87 -7.80
CA ARG A 81 4.86 0.06 -7.17
C ARG A 81 3.43 -0.49 -7.20
N GLY A 82 3.00 -1.04 -8.33
CA GLY A 82 1.68 -1.65 -8.47
C GLY A 82 1.48 -2.93 -7.65
N LEU A 83 2.57 -3.65 -7.38
CA LEU A 83 2.58 -4.94 -6.67
C LEU A 83 3.24 -4.83 -5.28
N ALA A 84 3.41 -3.61 -4.75
CA ALA A 84 4.19 -3.34 -3.53
C ALA A 84 3.78 -4.25 -2.36
N GLY A 85 2.49 -4.45 -2.14
CA GLY A 85 1.99 -5.34 -1.10
C GLY A 85 2.46 -6.78 -1.25
N PHE A 86 2.35 -7.34 -2.45
CA PHE A 86 2.82 -8.68 -2.75
C PHE A 86 4.34 -8.80 -2.57
N VAL A 87 5.09 -7.87 -3.15
CA VAL A 87 6.57 -7.87 -3.08
C VAL A 87 7.04 -7.78 -1.63
N THR A 88 6.46 -6.86 -0.83
CA THR A 88 6.81 -6.71 0.59
C THR A 88 6.49 -7.98 1.37
N ARG A 89 5.33 -8.58 1.13
CA ARG A 89 4.97 -9.83 1.82
C ARG A 89 5.91 -10.98 1.51
N ILE A 90 6.32 -11.14 0.26
CA ILE A 90 7.27 -12.20 -0.11
C ILE A 90 8.67 -11.94 0.45
N LYS A 91 9.16 -10.70 0.38
CA LYS A 91 10.53 -10.35 0.78
C LYS A 91 10.69 -10.20 2.31
N ALA A 92 9.68 -9.63 2.98
CA ALA A 92 9.75 -9.25 4.40
C ALA A 92 8.76 -10.00 5.31
N GLY A 93 7.90 -10.86 4.77
CA GLY A 93 6.93 -11.64 5.56
C GLY A 93 5.81 -10.81 6.21
N ARG A 94 5.64 -9.54 5.82
CA ARG A 94 4.66 -8.61 6.37
C ARG A 94 3.92 -7.83 5.29
N PRO A 95 2.77 -7.20 5.58
CA PRO A 95 2.13 -6.30 4.63
C PRO A 95 2.98 -5.07 4.32
N HIS A 96 2.77 -4.50 3.14
CA HIS A 96 3.21 -3.15 2.81
C HIS A 96 2.37 -2.14 3.59
N VAL A 97 3.03 -1.28 4.35
CA VAL A 97 2.40 -0.32 5.26
C VAL A 97 2.38 1.07 4.66
N THR A 98 1.19 1.60 4.45
CA THR A 98 0.97 3.01 4.12
C THR A 98 0.54 3.77 5.38
N LEU A 99 1.36 4.69 5.88
CA LEU A 99 0.98 5.63 6.93
C LEU A 99 0.31 6.84 6.30
N LYS A 100 -0.94 7.10 6.68
CA LYS A 100 -1.70 8.28 6.22
C LYS A 100 -1.80 9.32 7.32
N LEU A 101 -1.37 10.54 7.02
CA LEU A 101 -1.51 11.70 7.89
C LEU A 101 -2.31 12.81 7.20
N ALA A 102 -3.16 13.50 7.96
CA ALA A 102 -3.89 14.69 7.50
C ALA A 102 -3.56 15.85 8.45
N THR A 103 -2.85 16.85 7.96
CA THR A 103 -2.28 17.91 8.80
C THR A 103 -2.62 19.31 8.32
N SER A 104 -2.52 20.28 9.21
CA SER A 104 -2.33 21.70 8.90
C SER A 104 -0.93 21.97 8.31
N LEU A 105 -0.65 23.19 7.87
CA LEU A 105 0.68 23.62 7.40
C LEU A 105 1.75 23.51 8.48
N ASP A 106 1.39 23.79 9.71
CA ASP A 106 2.25 23.69 10.92
C ASP A 106 2.29 22.27 11.53
N GLY A 107 1.77 21.25 10.81
CA GLY A 107 1.93 19.84 11.18
C GLY A 107 0.99 19.32 12.27
N CYS A 108 -0.09 20.03 12.59
CA CYS A 108 -1.06 19.61 13.58
C CYS A 108 -2.15 18.72 12.98
N ILE A 109 -2.62 17.70 13.73
CA ILE A 109 -3.72 16.79 13.37
C ILE A 109 -5.01 17.06 14.15
N ALA A 110 -4.99 17.96 15.12
CA ALA A 110 -6.13 18.39 15.92
C ALA A 110 -5.83 19.71 16.61
N MET A 111 -6.88 20.37 17.09
CA MET A 111 -6.77 21.47 18.07
C MET A 111 -6.24 20.94 19.41
N ALA A 112 -5.90 21.82 20.33
CA ALA A 112 -5.43 21.46 21.68
C ALA A 112 -6.45 20.59 22.46
N ASP A 113 -7.75 20.88 22.30
CA ASP A 113 -8.85 20.13 22.91
C ASP A 113 -9.09 18.76 22.27
N GLY A 114 -8.47 18.49 21.10
CA GLY A 114 -8.62 17.23 20.34
C GLY A 114 -9.63 17.32 19.22
N SER A 115 -10.34 18.42 19.03
CA SER A 115 -11.23 18.59 17.89
C SER A 115 -10.43 18.60 16.59
N SER A 116 -10.86 17.80 15.60
CA SER A 116 -10.11 17.56 14.33
C SER A 116 -10.97 17.57 13.06
N ARG A 117 -12.27 17.77 13.20
CA ARG A 117 -13.21 17.71 12.06
C ARG A 117 -13.56 19.11 11.56
N TRP A 118 -13.19 19.51 10.33
CA TRP A 118 -12.40 18.76 9.34
C TRP A 118 -11.15 19.58 8.98
N ILE A 119 -9.98 19.00 9.13
CA ILE A 119 -8.73 19.64 8.72
C ILE A 119 -8.64 19.67 7.19
N THR A 120 -8.99 18.55 6.53
CA THR A 120 -8.87 18.41 5.07
C THR A 120 -10.21 18.57 4.38
N ASN A 121 -10.18 19.01 3.12
CA ASN A 121 -11.35 19.22 2.27
C ASN A 121 -12.00 17.90 1.81
N THR A 122 -13.15 18.00 1.14
CA THR A 122 -13.93 16.85 0.65
C THR A 122 -13.16 16.02 -0.39
N ALA A 123 -12.40 16.67 -1.28
CA ALA A 123 -11.61 15.97 -2.30
C ALA A 123 -10.49 15.13 -1.68
N ALA A 124 -9.80 15.65 -0.66
CA ALA A 124 -8.78 14.90 0.08
C ALA A 124 -9.38 13.70 0.83
N ARG A 125 -10.57 13.89 1.45
CA ARG A 125 -11.28 12.78 2.11
C ARG A 125 -11.76 11.72 1.12
N ALA A 126 -12.26 12.12 -0.06
CA ALA A 126 -12.65 11.17 -1.11
C ALA A 126 -11.43 10.35 -1.61
N HIS A 127 -10.28 11.01 -1.77
CA HIS A 127 -9.03 10.32 -2.13
C HIS A 127 -8.60 9.34 -1.02
N ALA A 128 -8.71 9.71 0.27
CA ALA A 128 -8.43 8.79 1.36
C ALA A 128 -9.34 7.55 1.36
N HIS A 129 -10.64 7.72 1.03
CA HIS A 129 -11.55 6.58 0.83
C HIS A 129 -11.14 5.68 -0.36
N LEU A 130 -10.62 6.26 -1.45
CA LEU A 130 -10.08 5.47 -2.55
C LEU A 130 -8.86 4.64 -2.12
N GLU A 131 -7.97 5.21 -1.32
CA GLU A 131 -6.81 4.47 -0.79
C GLU A 131 -7.22 3.37 0.18
N ARG A 132 -8.25 3.58 1.01
CA ARG A 132 -8.87 2.51 1.83
C ARG A 132 -9.38 1.36 0.96
N ALA A 133 -10.08 1.66 -0.15
CA ALA A 133 -10.61 0.66 -1.07
C ALA A 133 -9.53 -0.18 -1.77
N ARG A 134 -8.28 0.28 -1.76
CA ARG A 134 -7.11 -0.41 -2.33
C ARG A 134 -6.35 -1.26 -1.32
N CYS A 135 -6.66 -1.13 -0.02
CA CYS A 135 -5.97 -1.84 1.05
C CYS A 135 -6.79 -3.04 1.55
N ASP A 136 -6.09 -4.10 1.98
CA ASP A 136 -6.72 -5.27 2.58
C ASP A 136 -7.15 -5.01 4.01
N ALA A 137 -6.40 -4.18 4.74
CA ALA A 137 -6.66 -3.86 6.13
C ALA A 137 -6.40 -2.38 6.44
N ILE A 138 -7.11 -1.84 7.45
CA ILE A 138 -6.94 -0.51 8.02
C ILE A 138 -6.71 -0.62 9.52
N LEU A 139 -5.73 0.11 10.02
CA LEU A 139 -5.34 0.07 11.44
C LEU A 139 -5.45 1.45 12.08
N VAL A 140 -6.01 1.47 13.28
CA VAL A 140 -5.99 2.63 14.20
C VAL A 140 -5.58 2.20 15.59
N GLY A 141 -5.08 3.13 16.39
CA GLY A 141 -4.75 2.87 17.79
C GLY A 141 -5.98 2.74 18.67
N ALA A 142 -5.88 1.99 19.76
CA ALA A 142 -6.95 1.81 20.76
C ALA A 142 -7.47 3.14 21.34
N GLY A 143 -6.62 4.17 21.43
CA GLY A 143 -7.03 5.53 21.82
C GLY A 143 -8.05 6.13 20.87
N THR A 144 -7.85 5.99 19.56
CA THR A 144 -8.78 6.44 18.51
C THR A 144 -10.09 5.66 18.58
N VAL A 145 -10.01 4.33 18.80
CA VAL A 145 -11.20 3.49 18.93
C VAL A 145 -12.06 3.93 20.12
N ARG A 146 -11.45 4.17 21.28
CA ARG A 146 -12.17 4.63 22.48
C ARG A 146 -12.78 6.03 22.35
N ALA A 147 -12.13 6.93 21.60
CA ALA A 147 -12.61 8.28 21.42
C ALA A 147 -13.77 8.39 20.43
N ASP A 148 -13.68 7.69 19.30
CA ASP A 148 -14.54 7.94 18.14
C ASP A 148 -15.29 6.72 17.62
N VAL A 149 -14.89 5.48 17.95
CA VAL A 149 -15.36 4.23 17.30
C VAL A 149 -15.53 4.43 15.79
N PRO A 150 -14.45 4.78 15.06
CA PRO A 150 -14.55 5.24 13.68
C PRO A 150 -15.04 4.11 12.76
N ALA A 151 -15.91 4.42 11.80
CA ALA A 151 -16.43 3.42 10.87
C ALA A 151 -15.34 2.81 9.98
N LEU A 152 -14.32 3.58 9.59
CA LEU A 152 -13.19 3.20 8.73
C LEU A 152 -13.60 2.53 7.41
N ASP A 153 -14.82 2.76 6.99
CA ASP A 153 -15.44 2.24 5.78
C ASP A 153 -15.00 3.00 4.52
N VAL A 154 -15.40 2.47 3.38
CA VAL A 154 -15.31 3.14 2.09
C VAL A 154 -16.69 3.70 1.73
N ARG A 155 -16.75 5.03 1.52
CA ARG A 155 -17.99 5.77 1.19
C ARG A 155 -17.86 6.43 -0.19
N LEU A 156 -17.39 5.65 -1.17
CA LEU A 156 -17.35 6.07 -2.56
C LEU A 156 -18.37 5.25 -3.35
N PRO A 157 -19.21 5.89 -4.20
CA PRO A 157 -20.19 5.19 -5.00
C PRO A 157 -19.58 4.06 -5.83
N GLY A 158 -20.13 2.84 -5.65
CA GLY A 158 -19.67 1.63 -6.34
C GLY A 158 -18.43 0.96 -5.73
N LEU A 159 -17.86 1.48 -4.64
CA LEU A 159 -16.71 0.88 -3.93
C LEU A 159 -17.01 0.53 -2.47
N GLU A 160 -18.24 0.62 -2.02
CA GLU A 160 -18.65 0.41 -0.61
C GLU A 160 -18.27 -1.01 -0.13
N GLY A 161 -18.43 -2.00 -0.99
CA GLY A 161 -18.06 -3.40 -0.73
C GLY A 161 -16.55 -3.66 -0.65
N ARG A 162 -15.71 -2.65 -0.88
CA ARG A 162 -14.24 -2.72 -0.77
C ARG A 162 -13.70 -2.14 0.53
N SER A 163 -14.52 -2.06 1.57
CA SER A 163 -14.07 -1.63 2.88
C SER A 163 -13.05 -2.62 3.45
N PRO A 164 -11.87 -2.14 3.92
CA PRO A 164 -10.81 -3.00 4.44
C PRO A 164 -11.19 -3.63 5.78
N ARG A 165 -10.53 -4.73 6.17
CA ARG A 165 -10.62 -5.29 7.52
C ARG A 165 -10.13 -4.28 8.54
N ARG A 166 -10.81 -4.15 9.67
CA ARG A 166 -10.52 -3.15 10.70
C ARG A 166 -9.66 -3.75 11.81
N ILE A 167 -8.52 -3.10 12.09
CA ILE A 167 -7.53 -3.57 13.06
C ILE A 167 -7.35 -2.51 14.14
N MET A 168 -7.39 -2.93 15.40
CA MET A 168 -7.05 -2.10 16.56
C MET A 168 -5.64 -2.43 17.04
N LEU A 169 -4.79 -1.41 17.19
CA LEU A 169 -3.48 -1.55 17.83
C LEU A 169 -3.56 -1.14 19.30
N GLY A 170 -3.18 -2.02 20.19
CA GLY A 170 -3.04 -1.74 21.62
C GLY A 170 -3.80 -2.72 22.50
N SER A 171 -3.98 -2.32 23.76
CA SER A 171 -4.64 -3.12 24.80
C SER A 171 -6.15 -2.88 24.86
N GLY A 172 -6.89 -3.88 25.33
CA GLY A 172 -8.34 -3.91 25.46
C GLY A 172 -9.00 -4.77 24.39
N ASP A 173 -10.31 -4.91 24.50
CA ASP A 173 -11.10 -5.67 23.55
C ASP A 173 -11.44 -4.81 22.33
N PRO A 174 -11.27 -5.34 21.12
CA PRO A 174 -11.67 -4.62 19.92
C PRO A 174 -13.20 -4.59 19.80
N PRO A 175 -13.76 -3.59 19.11
CA PRO A 175 -15.18 -3.59 18.75
C PRO A 175 -15.57 -4.85 17.98
N THR A 176 -16.83 -5.23 18.02
CA THR A 176 -17.34 -6.39 17.28
C THR A 176 -17.00 -6.30 15.79
N GLY A 177 -16.44 -7.37 15.24
CA GLY A 177 -16.02 -7.46 13.84
C GLY A 177 -14.70 -6.75 13.53
N TRP A 178 -13.92 -6.38 14.57
CA TRP A 178 -12.55 -5.89 14.42
C TRP A 178 -11.57 -6.96 14.91
N GLU A 179 -10.37 -6.94 14.35
CA GLU A 179 -9.21 -7.67 14.84
C GLU A 179 -8.36 -6.78 15.75
N ALA A 180 -7.51 -7.36 16.59
CA ALA A 180 -6.57 -6.60 17.41
C ALA A 180 -5.17 -7.18 17.34
N ILE A 181 -4.18 -6.28 17.37
CA ILE A 181 -2.77 -6.61 17.56
C ILE A 181 -2.21 -5.78 18.71
N ARG A 182 -1.15 -6.25 19.35
CA ARG A 182 -0.59 -5.63 20.55
C ARG A 182 0.56 -4.67 20.26
N SER A 183 1.36 -4.99 19.25
CA SER A 183 2.51 -4.17 18.82
C SER A 183 2.50 -3.97 17.30
N PRO A 184 3.21 -2.94 16.78
CA PRO A 184 3.34 -2.75 15.34
C PRO A 184 3.93 -3.95 14.60
N GLU A 185 4.83 -4.71 15.23
CA GLU A 185 5.51 -5.87 14.65
C GLU A 185 4.54 -7.04 14.39
N ASP A 186 3.44 -7.11 15.14
CA ASP A 186 2.43 -8.15 14.98
C ASP A 186 1.69 -8.11 13.64
N ILE A 187 1.90 -7.04 12.83
CA ILE A 187 1.30 -6.95 11.48
C ILE A 187 1.66 -8.14 10.58
N ALA A 188 2.77 -8.82 10.84
CA ALA A 188 3.15 -10.02 10.10
C ALA A 188 2.09 -11.13 10.20
N SER A 189 1.37 -11.22 11.32
CA SER A 189 0.33 -12.21 11.57
C SER A 189 -0.99 -11.94 10.81
N LEU A 190 -1.19 -10.74 10.29
CA LEU A 190 -2.46 -10.34 9.65
C LEU A 190 -2.75 -11.06 8.33
N GLY A 191 -1.75 -11.70 7.71
CA GLY A 191 -1.94 -12.48 6.49
C GLY A 191 -2.44 -11.68 5.28
N CYS A 192 -2.26 -10.37 5.25
CA CYS A 192 -2.65 -9.47 4.16
C CYS A 192 -1.44 -8.93 3.39
N ASN A 193 -1.65 -8.36 2.22
CA ASN A 193 -0.60 -7.76 1.41
C ASN A 193 -0.42 -6.26 1.72
N SER A 194 -1.51 -5.56 2.04
CA SER A 194 -1.52 -4.10 2.19
C SER A 194 -2.25 -3.68 3.47
N LEU A 195 -1.64 -2.75 4.20
CA LEU A 195 -2.15 -2.18 5.43
C LEU A 195 -2.08 -0.65 5.35
N ILE A 196 -3.19 0.03 5.56
CA ILE A 196 -3.20 1.48 5.78
C ILE A 196 -3.32 1.79 7.27
N VAL A 197 -2.43 2.63 7.79
CA VAL A 197 -2.43 3.10 9.18
C VAL A 197 -2.99 4.52 9.20
N GLU A 198 -4.15 4.70 9.85
CA GLU A 198 -4.81 6.00 10.05
C GLU A 198 -4.93 6.28 11.56
N GLY A 199 -3.81 6.39 12.22
CA GLY A 199 -3.75 6.59 13.67
C GLY A 199 -3.49 8.04 14.08
N GLY A 200 -3.64 8.31 15.37
CA GLY A 200 -3.12 9.53 16.00
C GLY A 200 -1.58 9.48 16.11
N ALA A 201 -0.99 10.56 16.66
CA ALA A 201 0.45 10.72 16.76
C ALA A 201 1.20 9.52 17.37
N GLN A 202 0.65 8.92 18.42
CA GLN A 202 1.28 7.78 19.09
C GLN A 202 1.39 6.55 18.15
N THR A 203 0.32 6.20 17.43
CA THR A 203 0.32 5.08 16.48
C THR A 203 1.27 5.36 15.33
N ALA A 204 1.22 6.56 14.75
CA ALA A 204 2.11 6.97 13.67
C ALA A 204 3.59 6.89 14.10
N SER A 205 3.92 7.43 15.26
CA SER A 205 5.29 7.39 15.79
C SER A 205 5.76 5.97 16.11
N ALA A 206 4.88 5.09 16.62
CA ALA A 206 5.22 3.70 16.90
C ALA A 206 5.62 2.95 15.61
N PHE A 207 4.86 3.11 14.54
CA PHE A 207 5.19 2.50 13.23
C PHE A 207 6.48 3.07 12.62
N LEU A 208 6.71 4.38 12.74
CA LEU A 208 7.94 5.02 12.25
C LEU A 208 9.17 4.58 13.07
N ARG A 209 9.04 4.48 14.39
CA ARG A 209 10.11 4.00 15.28
C ARG A 209 10.47 2.55 15.00
N ALA A 210 9.48 1.70 14.72
CA ALA A 210 9.68 0.30 14.36
C ALA A 210 10.24 0.11 12.93
N GLY A 211 10.37 1.17 12.13
CA GLY A 211 10.84 1.08 10.74
C GLY A 211 9.89 0.30 9.82
N LEU A 212 8.60 0.27 10.14
CA LEU A 212 7.61 -0.55 9.44
C LEU A 212 6.84 0.22 8.34
N VAL A 213 7.03 1.53 8.22
CA VAL A 213 6.34 2.35 7.23
C VAL A 213 7.08 2.29 5.89
N ASP A 214 6.41 1.78 4.86
CA ASP A 214 6.93 1.69 3.49
C ASP A 214 6.56 2.93 2.67
N ARG A 215 5.35 3.47 2.90
CA ARG A 215 4.81 4.66 2.22
C ARG A 215 4.22 5.63 3.22
N LEU A 216 4.52 6.92 3.07
CA LEU A 216 3.88 8.00 3.81
C LEU A 216 2.99 8.81 2.86
N MET A 217 1.71 8.94 3.20
CA MET A 217 0.75 9.80 2.51
C MET A 217 0.38 10.98 3.39
N LEU A 218 0.86 12.16 3.04
CA LEU A 218 0.62 13.39 3.78
C LEU A 218 -0.39 14.27 3.04
N TYR A 219 -1.56 14.44 3.63
CA TYR A 219 -2.59 15.39 3.19
C TYR A 219 -2.44 16.67 3.97
N ARG A 220 -1.95 17.72 3.35
CA ARG A 220 -1.69 19.00 3.99
C ARG A 220 -2.74 20.03 3.61
N ALA A 221 -3.49 20.50 4.59
CA ALA A 221 -4.49 21.55 4.40
C ALA A 221 -3.83 22.95 4.48
N PRO A 222 -4.31 23.95 3.73
CA PRO A 222 -3.76 25.30 3.74
C PRO A 222 -4.25 26.12 4.94
N ILE A 223 -4.14 25.54 6.15
CA ILE A 223 -4.54 26.18 7.42
C ILE A 223 -3.40 26.10 8.44
N LEU A 224 -3.39 27.00 9.38
CA LEU A 224 -2.54 26.98 10.57
C LEU A 224 -3.42 26.76 11.79
N ILE A 225 -2.99 25.91 12.71
CA ILE A 225 -3.71 25.63 13.95
C ILE A 225 -3.03 26.33 15.14
N GLY A 226 -1.71 26.29 15.22
CA GLY A 226 -0.93 26.86 16.33
C GLY A 226 -1.29 26.24 17.68
N GLY A 227 -0.34 25.72 18.43
CA GLY A 227 -0.60 25.08 19.74
C GLY A 227 -1.51 23.85 19.70
N GLY A 228 -1.76 23.28 18.49
CA GLY A 228 -2.54 22.06 18.31
C GLY A 228 -1.75 20.80 18.64
N ARG A 229 -2.37 19.64 18.44
CA ARG A 229 -1.72 18.33 18.64
C ARG A 229 -0.89 17.98 17.41
N PRO A 230 0.42 17.72 17.56
CA PRO A 230 1.30 17.40 16.43
C PRO A 230 0.94 16.04 15.82
N ALA A 231 1.27 15.87 14.53
CA ALA A 231 1.05 14.62 13.79
C ALA A 231 1.94 13.46 14.27
N LEU A 232 3.11 13.79 14.82
CA LEU A 232 4.09 12.83 15.31
C LEU A 232 4.58 13.24 16.70
N GLY A 233 4.85 12.25 17.53
CA GLY A 233 5.68 12.38 18.73
C GLY A 233 7.11 11.93 18.41
N ASP A 234 7.79 11.41 19.42
CA ASP A 234 9.12 10.82 19.27
C ASP A 234 9.11 9.60 18.35
N ILE A 235 9.96 9.59 17.35
CA ILE A 235 10.14 8.50 16.37
C ILE A 235 11.49 7.77 16.52
N GLY A 236 12.20 8.01 17.64
CA GLY A 236 13.46 7.34 17.97
C GLY A 236 14.67 7.85 17.18
N LEU A 237 14.77 9.14 16.93
CA LEU A 237 15.96 9.78 16.36
C LEU A 237 16.79 10.42 17.45
N ASP A 238 18.04 10.02 17.56
CA ASP A 238 19.01 10.59 18.52
C ASP A 238 19.81 11.74 17.89
N ASP A 239 19.90 11.76 16.56
CA ASP A 239 20.67 12.76 15.80
C ASP A 239 19.93 13.14 14.51
N LEU A 240 20.05 14.41 14.10
CA LEU A 240 19.41 14.94 12.90
C LEU A 240 19.89 14.25 11.61
N SER A 241 21.13 13.78 11.57
CA SER A 241 21.66 13.04 10.41
C SER A 241 20.86 11.75 10.10
N GLN A 242 20.28 11.12 11.11
CA GLN A 242 19.44 9.93 10.97
C GLN A 242 18.10 10.23 10.28
N ALA A 243 17.68 11.49 10.20
CA ALA A 243 16.45 11.88 9.51
C ALA A 243 16.61 11.92 7.99
N HIS A 244 17.85 12.14 7.51
CA HIS A 244 18.12 12.32 6.08
C HIS A 244 18.16 10.97 5.32
N GLY A 245 17.77 11.01 4.03
CA GLY A 245 17.87 9.86 3.13
C GLY A 245 16.86 8.74 3.39
N ARG A 246 15.97 8.90 4.37
CA ARG A 246 14.96 7.87 4.70
C ARG A 246 13.78 7.83 3.74
N TRP A 247 13.50 8.95 3.10
CA TRP A 247 12.30 9.16 2.27
C TRP A 247 12.64 9.82 0.96
N HIS A 248 11.98 9.40 -0.12
CA HIS A 248 12.00 10.12 -1.40
C HIS A 248 10.57 10.45 -1.83
N LEU A 249 10.39 11.62 -2.43
CA LEU A 249 9.10 12.06 -2.93
C LEU A 249 8.75 11.28 -4.20
N ALA A 250 7.65 10.53 -4.14
CA ALA A 250 7.15 9.73 -5.26
C ALA A 250 6.05 10.44 -6.05
N ASP A 251 5.21 11.24 -5.36
CA ASP A 251 4.13 12.01 -6.00
C ASP A 251 3.79 13.26 -5.17
N ALA A 252 3.41 14.35 -5.85
CA ALA A 252 2.89 15.55 -5.21
C ALA A 252 1.84 16.22 -6.09
N ARG A 253 0.63 16.41 -5.55
CA ARG A 253 -0.48 17.01 -6.31
C ARG A 253 -1.49 17.73 -5.44
N MET A 254 -2.29 18.61 -6.07
CA MET A 254 -3.39 19.29 -5.39
C MET A 254 -4.69 18.49 -5.50
N LEU A 255 -5.43 18.42 -4.40
CA LEU A 255 -6.75 17.82 -4.29
C LEU A 255 -7.78 18.91 -3.97
N GLY A 256 -8.78 19.08 -4.85
CA GLY A 256 -9.74 20.17 -4.77
C GLY A 256 -9.32 21.41 -5.55
N SER A 257 -10.00 22.53 -5.32
CA SER A 257 -9.73 23.80 -6.01
C SER A 257 -8.43 24.43 -5.50
N LYS A 258 -7.48 24.69 -6.41
CA LYS A 258 -6.23 25.38 -6.08
C LYS A 258 -6.45 26.80 -5.53
N ALA A 259 -7.56 27.44 -5.93
CA ALA A 259 -7.82 28.84 -5.61
C ALA A 259 -8.49 29.05 -4.25
N ILE A 260 -9.19 28.05 -3.70
CA ILE A 260 -10.06 28.22 -2.54
C ILE A 260 -9.62 27.37 -1.35
N ASP A 261 -9.55 26.04 -1.53
CA ASP A 261 -9.39 25.08 -0.42
C ASP A 261 -8.49 23.89 -0.77
N GLY A 262 -7.69 24.00 -1.82
CA GLY A 262 -6.87 22.91 -2.33
C GLY A 262 -5.96 22.33 -1.26
N ASN A 263 -6.12 21.05 -0.94
CA ASN A 263 -5.19 20.31 -0.11
C ASN A 263 -4.03 19.76 -0.94
N ARG A 264 -2.83 19.82 -0.42
CA ARG A 264 -1.67 19.19 -1.04
C ARG A 264 -1.55 17.75 -0.55
N LEU A 265 -1.57 16.81 -1.48
CA LEU A 265 -1.15 15.44 -1.24
C LEU A 265 0.33 15.32 -1.60
N GLU A 266 1.10 14.76 -0.69
CA GLU A 266 2.49 14.35 -0.90
C GLU A 266 2.60 12.86 -0.56
N VAL A 267 3.20 12.09 -1.45
CA VAL A 267 3.45 10.66 -1.25
C VAL A 267 4.95 10.43 -1.22
N TYR A 268 5.42 9.87 -0.14
CA TYR A 268 6.82 9.52 0.04
C TYR A 268 6.95 8.01 0.17
N GLU A 269 7.97 7.44 -0.49
CA GLU A 269 8.36 6.04 -0.34
C GLU A 269 9.60 5.96 0.56
N ALA A 270 9.62 4.97 1.45
CA ALA A 270 10.79 4.72 2.27
C ALA A 270 11.94 4.17 1.44
N ALA A 271 13.15 4.70 1.61
CA ALA A 271 14.34 4.26 0.88
C ALA A 271 14.68 2.78 1.16
N CYS A 272 14.33 2.28 2.35
CA CYS A 272 14.58 0.89 2.78
C CYS A 272 13.38 -0.04 2.58
N SER A 273 12.29 0.41 1.93
CA SER A 273 11.14 -0.47 1.68
C SER A 273 11.54 -1.67 0.83
N PRO A 274 11.12 -2.89 1.18
CA PRO A 274 11.35 -4.09 0.36
C PRO A 274 10.83 -3.96 -1.07
N ALA A 275 9.78 -3.15 -1.27
CA ALA A 275 9.24 -2.85 -2.59
C ALA A 275 10.08 -1.85 -3.38
N SER A 276 10.86 -0.98 -2.72
CA SER A 276 11.71 0.03 -3.35
C SER A 276 13.11 -0.49 -3.70
N SER A 277 13.57 -1.55 -3.01
CA SER A 277 14.92 -2.10 -3.23
C SER A 277 15.04 -2.75 -4.62
N PRO A 278 16.08 -2.47 -5.39
CA PRO A 278 16.41 -3.23 -6.59
C PRO A 278 16.64 -4.70 -6.22
N THR A 279 16.39 -5.58 -7.14
CA THR A 279 16.72 -7.02 -7.01
C THR A 279 18.20 -7.23 -7.15
#